data_e06acfb8e950809800f5196624aa25a7
#
_entry.id   e06acfb8e950809800f5196624aa25a7
#
_cell.length_a   1.000
_cell.length_b   1.000
_cell.length_c   1.000
_cell.angle_alpha   90.00
_cell.angle_beta   90.00
_cell.angle_gamma   90.00
#
_symmetry.space_group_name_H-M   'P 1'
#
loop_
_entity.id
_entity.type
_entity.pdbx_description
1 polymer ?
#
loop_
_entity_poly.entity_id
_entity_poly.type
_entity_poly.pdbx_seq_one_letter_code
_entity_poly.pdbx_strand_id
1 'polypeptide(L)'
;MIMKELYAQLGISSAVYDFGKTVEDSLKERFEKFDKTAEYNQMKVIHAMQKNRVSEACFGASSGYGYNDLGRETLEQVYADTFHTEACLVRPQITCGTHALAIALFGNLRPGDELLSPVGKPYDTLEEVIGIRPSNGSLTEYGVKYRQVDLLEDGTFDYENIKKAVNEKTKLVTIQRSKGYQTRPSFSVKQIGELIAFVKKIKPDVICMVDNCYGEFVDTIEPSDVGADIMVGSLIKNPGCGLSPIGGYIAGRKDCVENASYRMTCPGLGMEVGATLGVNRSLYQGFFLAPMVTKGALKGAVFAANIYEKLGFPVVPNSTEPRQDIIQAVTLGTPEGLVAFCQGIQAAAPVDSFVTPEPWDMPGYDSQVIMAAGAFIQGSSIELSADGPMKPPYAVYFQGGLTWEHAKLGILKSLQYMVDKELVKL
;
A
#
# COMPACT_ATOMS: atom_id res chain seq x y z
N MET A 1 -10.78 -28.57 21.44
CA MET A 1 -11.87 -28.04 22.30
C MET A 1 -11.64 -26.56 22.58
N ILE A 2 -10.58 -26.23 23.23
CA ILE A 2 -10.27 -24.84 23.69
C ILE A 2 -10.37 -23.75 22.60
N MET A 3 -9.87 -24.01 21.40
CA MET A 3 -9.86 -22.97 20.35
C MET A 3 -11.25 -22.63 19.82
N LYS A 4 -12.09 -23.62 19.53
CA LYS A 4 -13.46 -23.41 19.05
C LYS A 4 -14.33 -22.69 20.10
N GLU A 5 -14.13 -23.01 21.38
CA GLU A 5 -14.81 -22.33 22.50
C GLU A 5 -14.38 -20.85 22.60
N LEU A 6 -13.09 -20.56 22.40
CA LEU A 6 -12.60 -19.18 22.40
C LEU A 6 -13.21 -18.35 21.24
N TYR A 7 -13.29 -18.94 20.04
CA TYR A 7 -13.97 -18.29 18.91
C TYR A 7 -15.47 -18.07 19.19
N ALA A 8 -16.12 -19.00 19.90
CA ALA A 8 -17.53 -18.82 20.32
C ALA A 8 -17.68 -17.64 21.29
N GLN A 9 -16.74 -17.46 22.24
CA GLN A 9 -16.74 -16.27 23.13
C GLN A 9 -16.52 -14.98 22.36
N LEU A 10 -15.80 -15.03 21.23
CA LEU A 10 -15.65 -13.92 20.31
C LEU A 10 -16.88 -13.76 19.37
N GLY A 11 -17.96 -14.52 19.57
CA GLY A 11 -19.19 -14.43 18.79
C GLY A 11 -19.07 -15.06 17.38
N ILE A 12 -18.26 -16.10 17.22
CA ILE A 12 -18.19 -16.90 15.99
C ILE A 12 -18.91 -18.22 16.22
N SER A 13 -19.94 -18.48 15.42
CA SER A 13 -20.68 -19.75 15.51
C SER A 13 -19.83 -20.95 15.11
N SER A 14 -20.22 -22.15 15.58
CA SER A 14 -19.54 -23.38 15.21
C SER A 14 -19.52 -23.62 13.69
N ALA A 15 -20.61 -23.25 12.98
CA ALA A 15 -20.70 -23.41 11.54
C ALA A 15 -19.69 -22.53 10.81
N VAL A 16 -19.60 -21.26 11.16
CA VAL A 16 -18.62 -20.30 10.60
C VAL A 16 -17.17 -20.73 10.90
N TYR A 17 -16.92 -21.18 12.15
CA TYR A 17 -15.60 -21.66 12.53
C TYR A 17 -15.15 -22.89 11.72
N ASP A 18 -16.03 -23.90 11.60
CA ASP A 18 -15.72 -25.15 10.88
C ASP A 18 -15.54 -24.90 9.38
N PHE A 19 -16.37 -24.02 8.78
CA PHE A 19 -16.20 -23.59 7.40
C PHE A 19 -14.85 -22.87 7.18
N GLY A 20 -14.53 -21.91 8.05
CA GLY A 20 -13.24 -21.22 8.00
C GLY A 20 -12.05 -22.17 8.18
N LYS A 21 -12.16 -23.17 9.07
CA LYS A 21 -11.11 -24.17 9.28
C LYS A 21 -10.89 -25.01 8.04
N THR A 22 -11.96 -25.42 7.35
CA THR A 22 -11.88 -26.16 6.09
C THR A 22 -11.15 -25.34 5.01
N VAL A 23 -11.45 -24.04 4.92
CA VAL A 23 -10.77 -23.14 3.98
C VAL A 23 -9.29 -22.98 4.33
N GLU A 24 -8.96 -22.72 5.60
CA GLU A 24 -7.57 -22.60 6.06
C GLU A 24 -6.74 -23.85 5.71
N ASP A 25 -7.29 -25.03 5.96
CA ASP A 25 -6.61 -26.29 5.67
C ASP A 25 -6.34 -26.49 4.18
N SER A 26 -7.18 -25.96 3.30
CA SER A 26 -6.98 -25.98 1.85
C SER A 26 -5.91 -25.01 1.33
N LEU A 27 -5.49 -24.05 2.14
CA LEU A 27 -4.55 -22.98 1.76
C LEU A 27 -3.12 -23.21 2.25
N LYS A 28 -2.80 -24.34 2.90
CA LYS A 28 -1.48 -24.61 3.53
C LYS A 28 -0.32 -24.40 2.57
N GLU A 29 -0.34 -25.03 1.40
CA GLU A 29 0.73 -24.91 0.40
C GLU A 29 0.92 -23.46 -0.08
N ARG A 30 -0.18 -22.70 -0.19
CA ARG A 30 -0.12 -21.30 -0.58
C ARG A 30 0.48 -20.44 0.53
N PHE A 31 0.15 -20.71 1.77
CA PHE A 31 0.70 -20.02 2.93
C PHE A 31 2.21 -20.27 3.09
N GLU A 32 2.69 -21.48 2.81
CA GLU A 32 4.12 -21.80 2.81
C GLU A 32 4.91 -20.96 1.78
N LYS A 33 4.32 -20.62 0.64
CA LYS A 33 4.97 -19.72 -0.33
C LYS A 33 5.17 -18.32 0.25
N PHE A 34 4.15 -17.77 0.94
CA PHE A 34 4.28 -16.48 1.62
C PHE A 34 5.30 -16.55 2.77
N ASP A 35 5.37 -17.65 3.49
CA ASP A 35 6.38 -17.85 4.54
C ASP A 35 7.81 -17.76 3.97
N LYS A 36 8.08 -18.40 2.83
CA LYS A 36 9.39 -18.34 2.15
C LYS A 36 9.73 -16.94 1.64
N THR A 37 8.76 -16.24 1.03
CA THR A 37 8.96 -14.86 0.58
C THR A 37 9.25 -13.93 1.75
N ALA A 38 8.54 -14.08 2.86
CA ALA A 38 8.76 -13.28 4.06
C ALA A 38 10.11 -13.56 4.69
N GLU A 39 10.54 -14.84 4.77
CA GLU A 39 11.87 -15.22 5.26
C GLU A 39 12.97 -14.55 4.42
N TYR A 40 12.87 -14.61 3.09
CA TYR A 40 13.84 -13.96 2.21
C TYR A 40 13.91 -12.45 2.46
N ASN A 41 12.77 -11.77 2.51
CA ASN A 41 12.72 -10.34 2.77
C ASN A 41 13.21 -9.97 4.17
N GLN A 42 12.91 -10.81 5.18
CA GLN A 42 13.42 -10.64 6.53
C GLN A 42 14.96 -10.67 6.54
N MET A 43 15.56 -11.60 5.82
CA MET A 43 17.03 -11.68 5.71
C MET A 43 17.61 -10.47 4.99
N LYS A 44 16.94 -9.92 3.95
CA LYS A 44 17.34 -8.66 3.30
C LYS A 44 17.40 -7.51 4.31
N VAL A 45 16.33 -7.33 5.08
CA VAL A 45 16.25 -6.26 6.09
C VAL A 45 17.32 -6.42 7.16
N ILE A 46 17.49 -7.63 7.70
CA ILE A 46 18.53 -7.91 8.72
C ILE A 46 19.92 -7.60 8.15
N HIS A 47 20.21 -8.07 6.94
CA HIS A 47 21.50 -7.81 6.28
C HIS A 47 21.76 -6.31 6.11
N ALA A 48 20.77 -5.55 5.65
CA ALA A 48 20.89 -4.10 5.50
C ALA A 48 21.14 -3.40 6.84
N MET A 49 20.44 -3.79 7.92
CA MET A 49 20.66 -3.26 9.26
C MET A 49 22.07 -3.56 9.79
N GLN A 50 22.56 -4.80 9.59
CA GLN A 50 23.91 -5.19 10.01
C GLN A 50 24.98 -4.49 9.20
N LYS A 51 24.83 -4.41 7.87
CA LYS A 51 25.73 -3.70 6.97
C LYS A 51 25.91 -2.24 7.38
N ASN A 52 24.81 -1.58 7.72
CA ASN A 52 24.79 -0.18 8.16
C ASN A 52 25.06 0.00 9.67
N ARG A 53 25.45 -1.07 10.36
CA ARG A 53 25.88 -1.04 11.77
C ARG A 53 24.84 -0.38 12.69
N VAL A 54 23.54 -0.68 12.45
CA VAL A 54 22.48 -0.16 13.31
C VAL A 54 22.78 -0.48 14.77
N SER A 55 22.82 0.55 15.60
CA SER A 55 23.11 0.46 17.02
C SER A 55 22.06 1.19 17.84
N GLU A 56 22.08 1.04 19.16
CA GLU A 56 21.16 1.74 20.07
C GLU A 56 21.24 3.27 19.91
N ALA A 57 22.40 3.81 19.55
CA ALA A 57 22.57 5.24 19.28
C ALA A 57 21.70 5.76 18.13
N CYS A 58 21.34 4.90 17.18
CA CYS A 58 20.42 5.24 16.06
C CYS A 58 18.98 5.53 16.54
N PHE A 59 18.63 5.15 17.76
CA PHE A 59 17.30 5.39 18.33
C PHE A 59 17.19 6.70 19.11
N GLY A 60 18.30 7.45 19.19
CA GLY A 60 18.31 8.77 19.81
C GLY A 60 17.39 9.75 19.10
N ALA A 61 16.84 10.70 19.88
CA ALA A 61 16.02 11.78 19.36
C ALA A 61 16.86 12.96 18.92
N SER A 62 16.51 13.58 17.79
CA SER A 62 16.97 14.90 17.41
C SER A 62 15.83 15.92 17.47
N SER A 63 16.18 17.21 17.60
CA SER A 63 15.24 18.33 17.63
C SER A 63 15.75 19.48 16.78
N GLY A 64 14.90 20.50 16.54
CA GLY A 64 15.25 21.65 15.73
C GLY A 64 15.60 21.27 14.29
N TYR A 65 16.77 21.68 13.82
CA TYR A 65 17.22 21.34 12.46
C TYR A 65 17.53 19.85 12.28
N GLY A 66 17.95 19.14 13.32
CA GLY A 66 18.32 17.73 13.25
C GLY A 66 19.53 17.46 12.35
N TYR A 67 20.53 18.37 12.33
CA TYR A 67 21.79 18.13 11.62
C TYR A 67 22.52 16.91 12.18
N ASN A 68 23.15 16.13 11.29
CA ASN A 68 23.93 14.93 11.63
C ASN A 68 23.12 13.94 12.50
N ASP A 69 21.83 13.76 12.21
CA ASP A 69 21.01 12.76 12.90
C ASP A 69 21.42 11.36 12.46
N LEU A 70 22.27 10.71 13.27
CA LEU A 70 22.79 9.37 12.99
C LEU A 70 21.67 8.37 12.70
N GLY A 71 20.58 8.43 13.47
CA GLY A 71 19.46 7.49 13.32
C GLY A 71 18.73 7.65 11.99
N ARG A 72 18.46 8.90 11.61
CA ARG A 72 17.83 9.23 10.32
C ARG A 72 18.68 8.77 9.15
N GLU A 73 19.95 9.19 9.12
CA GLU A 73 20.86 8.91 8.01
C GLU A 73 21.11 7.40 7.87
N THR A 74 21.29 6.70 8.99
CA THR A 74 21.45 5.24 8.97
C THR A 74 20.17 4.54 8.50
N LEU A 75 18.97 5.00 8.90
CA LEU A 75 17.70 4.41 8.46
C LEU A 75 17.50 4.56 6.94
N GLU A 76 17.85 5.72 6.40
CA GLU A 76 17.79 5.98 4.96
C GLU A 76 18.72 5.03 4.17
N GLN A 77 19.92 4.74 4.68
CA GLN A 77 20.82 3.75 4.10
C GLN A 77 20.27 2.33 4.22
N VAL A 78 19.65 1.96 5.34
CA VAL A 78 19.00 0.66 5.53
C VAL A 78 17.89 0.44 4.50
N TYR A 79 17.07 1.46 4.24
CA TYR A 79 16.03 1.38 3.19
C TYR A 79 16.65 1.31 1.79
N ALA A 80 17.66 2.13 1.49
CA ALA A 80 18.34 2.13 0.21
C ALA A 80 18.95 0.75 -0.09
N ASP A 81 19.66 0.16 0.88
CA ASP A 81 20.25 -1.18 0.72
C ASP A 81 19.19 -2.29 0.58
N THR A 82 18.08 -2.21 1.36
CA THR A 82 17.01 -3.22 1.29
C THR A 82 16.29 -3.19 -0.05
N PHE A 83 16.09 -1.99 -0.62
CA PHE A 83 15.38 -1.79 -1.88
C PHE A 83 16.34 -1.67 -3.09
N HIS A 84 17.65 -1.90 -2.89
CA HIS A 84 18.67 -1.83 -3.92
C HIS A 84 18.66 -0.50 -4.70
N THR A 85 18.58 0.62 -3.98
CA THR A 85 18.55 1.97 -4.53
C THR A 85 19.81 2.77 -4.15
N GLU A 86 20.11 3.85 -4.88
CA GLU A 86 21.28 4.69 -4.61
C GLU A 86 21.09 5.58 -3.38
N ALA A 87 19.84 6.00 -3.12
CA ALA A 87 19.48 6.85 -2.00
C ALA A 87 18.02 6.62 -1.57
N CYS A 88 17.71 7.05 -0.36
CA CYS A 88 16.35 7.03 0.15
C CYS A 88 16.12 8.21 1.10
N LEU A 89 14.90 8.77 1.09
CA LEU A 89 14.35 9.59 2.16
C LEU A 89 13.39 8.73 2.97
N VAL A 90 13.56 8.71 4.28
CA VAL A 90 12.63 8.06 5.23
C VAL A 90 12.33 9.05 6.34
N ARG A 91 11.17 9.72 6.25
CA ARG A 91 10.95 10.94 7.03
C ARG A 91 9.58 10.99 7.71
N PRO A 92 9.54 11.27 9.01
CA PRO A 92 8.29 11.57 9.71
C PRO A 92 7.64 12.88 9.25
N GLN A 93 8.40 13.80 8.63
CA GLN A 93 7.88 15.06 8.06
C GLN A 93 7.04 14.82 6.79
N ILE A 94 7.14 13.67 6.18
CA ILE A 94 6.25 13.25 5.08
C ILE A 94 4.96 12.74 5.71
N THR A 95 3.90 13.52 5.67
CA THR A 95 2.68 13.29 6.46
C THR A 95 1.85 12.07 6.04
N CYS A 96 1.96 11.65 4.78
CA CYS A 96 1.22 10.51 4.23
C CYS A 96 1.79 10.07 2.88
N GLY A 97 1.27 8.98 2.32
CA GLY A 97 1.67 8.48 1.00
C GLY A 97 1.44 9.49 -0.12
N THR A 98 0.30 10.17 -0.14
CA THR A 98 0.01 11.23 -1.13
C THR A 98 1.03 12.38 -1.04
N HIS A 99 1.45 12.76 0.17
CA HIS A 99 2.49 13.78 0.36
C HIS A 99 3.85 13.28 -0.16
N ALA A 100 4.21 12.02 0.05
CA ALA A 100 5.43 11.44 -0.50
C ALA A 100 5.44 11.48 -2.04
N LEU A 101 4.31 11.10 -2.67
CA LEU A 101 4.13 11.19 -4.13
C LEU A 101 4.21 12.63 -4.62
N ALA A 102 3.55 13.58 -3.95
CA ALA A 102 3.61 14.99 -4.28
C ALA A 102 5.05 15.52 -4.23
N ILE A 103 5.80 15.21 -3.16
CA ILE A 103 7.22 15.60 -3.01
C ILE A 103 8.05 15.06 -4.18
N ALA A 104 7.89 13.78 -4.53
CA ALA A 104 8.63 13.15 -5.61
C ALA A 104 8.29 13.77 -6.98
N LEU A 105 7.02 14.03 -7.24
CA LEU A 105 6.56 14.64 -8.49
C LEU A 105 7.03 16.08 -8.62
N PHE A 106 6.75 16.95 -7.65
CA PHE A 106 7.16 18.35 -7.67
C PHE A 106 8.68 18.53 -7.63
N GLY A 107 9.40 17.57 -7.02
CA GLY A 107 10.86 17.56 -6.99
C GLY A 107 11.46 17.31 -8.37
N ASN A 108 10.84 16.46 -9.18
CA ASN A 108 11.42 15.97 -10.44
C ASN A 108 10.75 16.52 -11.71
N LEU A 109 9.73 17.36 -11.58
CA LEU A 109 9.05 18.04 -12.69
C LEU A 109 9.29 19.54 -12.64
N ARG A 110 9.31 20.19 -13.81
CA ARG A 110 9.48 21.64 -13.99
C ARG A 110 8.37 22.19 -14.89
N PRO A 111 8.08 23.50 -14.86
CA PRO A 111 7.15 24.13 -15.79
C PRO A 111 7.50 23.80 -17.25
N GLY A 112 6.52 23.32 -18.01
CA GLY A 112 6.68 22.87 -19.38
C GLY A 112 6.93 21.36 -19.57
N ASP A 113 7.28 20.63 -18.51
CA ASP A 113 7.37 19.18 -18.54
C ASP A 113 6.00 18.52 -18.66
N GLU A 114 6.00 17.26 -19.08
CA GLU A 114 4.82 16.41 -19.13
C GLU A 114 4.96 15.19 -18.19
N LEU A 115 3.91 14.96 -17.38
CA LEU A 115 3.68 13.79 -16.58
C LEU A 115 2.78 12.82 -17.36
N LEU A 116 3.24 11.58 -17.58
CA LEU A 116 2.44 10.54 -18.24
C LEU A 116 2.07 9.44 -17.23
N SER A 117 0.77 9.10 -17.15
CA SER A 117 0.29 7.87 -16.52
C SER A 117 -0.09 6.84 -17.58
N PRO A 118 0.69 5.76 -17.76
CA PRO A 118 0.41 4.73 -18.77
C PRO A 118 -0.46 3.58 -18.24
N VAL A 119 -1.02 3.73 -17.05
CA VAL A 119 -1.79 2.71 -16.32
C VAL A 119 -3.19 3.19 -15.95
N GLY A 120 -3.69 4.18 -16.66
CA GLY A 120 -4.97 4.81 -16.38
C GLY A 120 -4.86 5.92 -15.33
N LYS A 121 -6.01 6.27 -14.77
CA LYS A 121 -6.14 7.32 -13.77
C LYS A 121 -5.39 6.96 -12.48
N PRO A 122 -4.61 7.87 -11.88
CA PRO A 122 -3.96 7.65 -10.60
C PRO A 122 -4.99 7.61 -9.45
N TYR A 123 -4.51 7.26 -8.25
CA TYR A 123 -5.32 7.23 -7.05
C TYR A 123 -6.02 8.57 -6.77
N ASP A 124 -7.25 8.53 -6.27
CA ASP A 124 -8.14 9.69 -6.16
C ASP A 124 -7.50 10.91 -5.46
N THR A 125 -6.74 10.69 -4.39
CA THR A 125 -6.07 11.80 -3.67
C THR A 125 -4.94 12.45 -4.47
N LEU A 126 -4.43 11.81 -5.52
CA LEU A 126 -3.40 12.36 -6.39
C LEU A 126 -3.97 13.22 -7.52
N GLU A 127 -5.28 13.14 -7.79
CA GLU A 127 -5.92 13.92 -8.84
C GLU A 127 -5.79 15.43 -8.64
N GLU A 128 -5.96 15.90 -7.41
CA GLU A 128 -5.80 17.31 -7.07
C GLU A 128 -4.33 17.74 -7.03
N VAL A 129 -3.43 16.86 -6.59
CA VAL A 129 -1.98 17.10 -6.64
C VAL A 129 -1.52 17.33 -8.07
N ILE A 130 -2.00 16.52 -9.01
CA ILE A 130 -1.69 16.65 -10.44
C ILE A 130 -2.45 17.84 -11.06
N GLY A 131 -3.70 18.04 -10.67
CA GLY A 131 -4.62 19.02 -11.26
C GLY A 131 -5.55 18.40 -12.30
N ILE A 132 -5.80 17.09 -12.24
CA ILE A 132 -6.87 16.41 -12.99
C ILE A 132 -8.21 16.95 -12.51
N ARG A 133 -8.40 17.03 -11.19
CA ARG A 133 -9.40 17.89 -10.56
C ARG A 133 -8.74 19.23 -10.23
N PRO A 134 -9.34 20.37 -10.60
CA PRO A 134 -8.77 21.67 -10.33
C PRO A 134 -8.50 21.88 -8.83
N SER A 135 -7.28 22.27 -8.49
CA SER A 135 -6.88 22.59 -7.12
C SER A 135 -5.74 23.60 -7.15
N ASN A 136 -5.78 24.54 -6.21
CA ASN A 136 -4.71 25.52 -6.01
C ASN A 136 -3.40 24.80 -5.61
N GLY A 137 -2.29 25.17 -6.22
CA GLY A 137 -0.99 24.58 -5.96
C GLY A 137 -0.74 23.25 -6.67
N SER A 138 -1.61 22.84 -7.60
CA SER A 138 -1.45 21.61 -8.39
C SER A 138 -0.30 21.72 -9.41
N LEU A 139 0.19 20.57 -9.89
CA LEU A 139 1.22 20.53 -10.94
C LEU A 139 0.80 21.27 -12.22
N THR A 140 -0.46 21.14 -12.61
CA THR A 140 -0.98 21.84 -13.81
C THR A 140 -1.00 23.35 -13.63
N GLU A 141 -1.28 23.85 -12.43
CA GLU A 141 -1.19 25.28 -12.12
C GLU A 141 0.25 25.80 -12.22
N TYR A 142 1.24 24.98 -11.88
CA TYR A 142 2.66 25.27 -12.08
C TYR A 142 3.17 24.98 -13.50
N GLY A 143 2.27 24.72 -14.45
CA GLY A 143 2.60 24.59 -15.88
C GLY A 143 3.14 23.21 -16.28
N VAL A 144 2.99 22.18 -15.45
CA VAL A 144 3.24 20.79 -15.83
C VAL A 144 2.01 20.24 -16.55
N LYS A 145 2.21 19.56 -17.67
CA LYS A 145 1.11 18.92 -18.40
C LYS A 145 0.90 17.49 -17.89
N TYR A 146 -0.36 17.08 -17.82
CA TYR A 146 -0.73 15.70 -17.54
C TYR A 146 -1.27 15.01 -18.78
N ARG A 147 -0.87 13.75 -18.97
CA ARG A 147 -1.37 12.85 -19.99
C ARG A 147 -1.61 11.46 -19.39
N GLN A 148 -2.64 10.79 -19.88
CA GLN A 148 -3.01 9.44 -19.44
C GLN A 148 -3.20 8.55 -20.65
N VAL A 149 -2.84 7.28 -20.49
CA VAL A 149 -3.22 6.17 -21.36
C VAL A 149 -3.91 5.13 -20.49
N ASP A 150 -5.14 4.80 -20.83
CA ASP A 150 -5.89 3.79 -20.10
C ASP A 150 -5.41 2.38 -20.46
N LEU A 151 -5.70 1.43 -19.57
CA LEU A 151 -5.47 0.02 -19.84
C LEU A 151 -6.45 -0.48 -20.91
N LEU A 152 -6.07 -1.57 -21.58
CA LEU A 152 -6.99 -2.33 -22.43
C LEU A 152 -8.10 -2.97 -21.57
N GLU A 153 -9.19 -3.42 -22.20
CA GLU A 153 -10.34 -4.02 -21.51
C GLU A 153 -9.98 -5.25 -20.66
N ASP A 154 -8.92 -5.96 -21.04
CA ASP A 154 -8.39 -7.11 -20.30
C ASP A 154 -7.45 -6.72 -19.14
N GLY A 155 -7.25 -5.42 -18.89
CA GLY A 155 -6.39 -4.89 -17.85
C GLY A 155 -4.90 -4.88 -18.20
N THR A 156 -4.53 -5.19 -19.44
CA THR A 156 -3.13 -5.11 -19.93
C THR A 156 -2.76 -3.70 -20.41
N PHE A 157 -1.45 -3.44 -20.56
CA PHE A 157 -0.95 -2.14 -21.01
C PHE A 157 -1.21 -1.92 -22.50
N ASP A 158 -1.73 -0.76 -22.86
CA ASP A 158 -1.89 -0.33 -24.27
C ASP A 158 -0.56 0.24 -24.80
N TYR A 159 0.35 -0.64 -25.15
CA TYR A 159 1.67 -0.28 -25.65
C TYR A 159 1.64 0.61 -26.89
N GLU A 160 0.63 0.45 -27.77
CA GLU A 160 0.49 1.26 -28.97
C GLU A 160 0.16 2.71 -28.65
N ASN A 161 -0.78 2.94 -27.75
CA ASN A 161 -1.14 4.29 -27.33
C ASN A 161 -0.10 4.90 -26.38
N ILE A 162 0.56 4.10 -25.54
CA ILE A 162 1.73 4.55 -24.74
C ILE A 162 2.83 5.07 -25.66
N LYS A 163 3.16 4.33 -26.74
CA LYS A 163 4.17 4.77 -27.72
C LYS A 163 3.82 6.12 -28.36
N LYS A 164 2.54 6.35 -28.68
CA LYS A 164 2.07 7.62 -29.26
C LYS A 164 2.07 8.77 -28.23
N ALA A 165 1.85 8.44 -26.96
CA ALA A 165 1.74 9.41 -25.88
C ALA A 165 3.13 9.95 -25.44
N VAL A 166 4.16 9.10 -25.43
CA VAL A 166 5.53 9.50 -25.08
C VAL A 166 6.06 10.47 -26.14
N ASN A 167 6.54 11.62 -25.69
CA ASN A 167 7.06 12.69 -26.55
C ASN A 167 8.24 13.41 -25.88
N GLU A 168 8.83 14.40 -26.57
CA GLU A 168 10.00 15.15 -26.09
C GLU A 168 9.80 15.82 -24.72
N LYS A 169 8.57 16.20 -24.36
CA LYS A 169 8.26 16.83 -23.08
C LYS A 169 7.94 15.85 -21.97
N THR A 170 7.74 14.56 -22.28
CA THR A 170 7.48 13.53 -21.29
C THR A 170 8.71 13.37 -20.39
N LYS A 171 8.68 13.99 -19.23
CA LYS A 171 9.78 14.00 -18.26
C LYS A 171 9.67 12.87 -17.25
N LEU A 172 8.46 12.56 -16.83
CA LEU A 172 8.21 11.55 -15.82
C LEU A 172 7.01 10.67 -16.20
N VAL A 173 7.17 9.38 -16.00
CA VAL A 173 6.12 8.36 -16.12
C VAL A 173 5.79 7.86 -14.72
N THR A 174 4.52 7.95 -14.31
CA THR A 174 4.06 7.46 -13.00
C THR A 174 3.27 6.17 -13.17
N ILE A 175 3.63 5.15 -12.39
CA ILE A 175 3.04 3.81 -12.42
C ILE A 175 2.50 3.50 -11.03
N GLN A 176 1.19 3.44 -10.89
CA GLN A 176 0.55 2.97 -9.65
C GLN A 176 0.48 1.45 -9.66
N ARG A 177 1.21 0.77 -8.76
CA ARG A 177 1.28 -0.69 -8.67
C ARG A 177 -0.03 -1.31 -8.21
N SER A 178 -0.54 -0.86 -7.07
CA SER A 178 -1.80 -1.35 -6.50
C SER A 178 -3.02 -0.76 -7.20
N LYS A 179 -4.12 -1.52 -7.21
CA LYS A 179 -5.36 -1.10 -7.86
C LYS A 179 -6.11 0.04 -7.17
N GLY A 180 -5.88 0.28 -5.88
CA GLY A 180 -6.75 1.18 -5.10
C GLY A 180 -8.21 0.71 -5.14
N TYR A 181 -9.16 1.60 -5.41
CA TYR A 181 -10.59 1.28 -5.61
C TYR A 181 -10.96 0.92 -7.06
N GLN A 182 -9.98 0.68 -7.91
CA GLN A 182 -10.24 0.26 -9.28
C GLN A 182 -10.48 -1.24 -9.38
N THR A 183 -11.20 -1.65 -10.43
CA THR A 183 -11.47 -3.07 -10.70
C THR A 183 -10.33 -3.78 -11.44
N ARG A 184 -9.32 -3.01 -11.92
CA ARG A 184 -8.16 -3.57 -12.62
C ARG A 184 -7.33 -4.48 -11.72
N PRO A 185 -6.51 -5.39 -12.25
CA PRO A 185 -5.52 -6.11 -11.47
C PRO A 185 -4.41 -5.17 -10.96
N SER A 186 -3.77 -5.54 -9.86
CA SER A 186 -2.52 -4.92 -9.42
C SER A 186 -1.35 -5.51 -10.21
N PHE A 187 -0.33 -4.70 -10.50
CA PHE A 187 0.77 -5.11 -11.38
C PHE A 187 1.88 -5.84 -10.63
N SER A 188 2.37 -6.92 -11.22
CA SER A 188 3.59 -7.59 -10.76
C SER A 188 4.82 -6.72 -11.02
N VAL A 189 5.87 -6.93 -10.22
CA VAL A 189 7.17 -6.28 -10.44
C VAL A 189 7.68 -6.56 -11.86
N LYS A 190 7.48 -7.78 -12.38
CA LYS A 190 7.83 -8.16 -13.75
C LYS A 190 7.10 -7.30 -14.79
N GLN A 191 5.76 -7.16 -14.69
CA GLN A 191 5.00 -6.32 -15.61
C GLN A 191 5.44 -4.86 -15.57
N ILE A 192 5.73 -4.33 -14.36
CA ILE A 192 6.27 -2.98 -14.18
C ILE A 192 7.61 -2.86 -14.92
N GLY A 193 8.50 -3.84 -14.77
CA GLY A 193 9.80 -3.86 -15.47
C GLY A 193 9.66 -3.90 -17.00
N GLU A 194 8.73 -4.69 -17.53
CA GLU A 194 8.43 -4.75 -18.97
C GLU A 194 7.92 -3.38 -19.48
N LEU A 195 7.04 -2.73 -18.74
CA LEU A 195 6.53 -1.40 -19.07
C LEU A 195 7.66 -0.34 -19.03
N ILE A 196 8.48 -0.34 -18.00
CA ILE A 196 9.62 0.57 -17.86
C ILE A 196 10.60 0.39 -19.01
N ALA A 197 10.97 -0.85 -19.32
CA ALA A 197 11.87 -1.16 -20.44
C ALA A 197 11.30 -0.67 -21.79
N PHE A 198 10.00 -0.85 -21.99
CA PHE A 198 9.33 -0.36 -23.20
C PHE A 198 9.38 1.17 -23.31
N VAL A 199 9.04 1.89 -22.24
CA VAL A 199 9.05 3.36 -22.22
C VAL A 199 10.46 3.90 -22.40
N LYS A 200 11.45 3.35 -21.68
CA LYS A 200 12.87 3.77 -21.78
C LYS A 200 13.49 3.46 -23.14
N LYS A 201 12.98 2.47 -23.87
CA LYS A 201 13.39 2.24 -25.27
C LYS A 201 12.97 3.38 -26.19
N ILE A 202 11.84 4.05 -25.91
CA ILE A 202 11.35 5.19 -26.68
C ILE A 202 12.06 6.47 -26.23
N LYS A 203 12.16 6.68 -24.90
CA LYS A 203 12.77 7.88 -24.31
C LYS A 203 13.67 7.46 -23.13
N PRO A 204 14.99 7.27 -23.39
CA PRO A 204 15.94 6.72 -22.39
C PRO A 204 16.13 7.57 -21.13
N ASP A 205 15.95 8.88 -21.22
CA ASP A 205 16.14 9.85 -20.14
C ASP A 205 14.85 10.10 -19.30
N VAL A 206 13.74 9.44 -19.63
CA VAL A 206 12.50 9.55 -18.86
C VAL A 206 12.66 8.97 -17.46
N ILE A 207 12.13 9.65 -16.46
CA ILE A 207 12.09 9.16 -15.08
C ILE A 207 10.86 8.26 -14.92
N CYS A 208 11.07 7.00 -14.54
CA CYS A 208 9.99 6.07 -14.22
C CYS A 208 9.81 6.00 -12.69
N MET A 209 8.70 6.54 -12.20
CA MET A 209 8.31 6.55 -10.79
C MET A 209 7.23 5.50 -10.54
N VAL A 210 7.38 4.71 -9.49
CA VAL A 210 6.40 3.72 -9.06
C VAL A 210 5.82 4.11 -7.70
N ASP A 211 4.50 4.29 -7.64
CA ASP A 211 3.76 4.24 -6.38
C ASP A 211 3.70 2.78 -5.93
N ASN A 212 4.53 2.43 -4.95
CA ASN A 212 4.69 1.07 -4.45
C ASN A 212 3.83 0.76 -3.22
N CYS A 213 2.96 1.68 -2.81
CA CYS A 213 2.05 1.46 -1.69
C CYS A 213 1.33 0.12 -1.79
N TYR A 214 1.34 -0.66 -0.69
CA TYR A 214 0.80 -2.02 -0.56
C TYR A 214 1.60 -3.13 -1.27
N GLY A 215 2.62 -2.78 -2.06
CA GLY A 215 3.43 -3.74 -2.80
C GLY A 215 4.71 -4.16 -2.08
N GLU A 216 5.16 -3.39 -1.10
CA GLU A 216 6.43 -3.64 -0.42
C GLU A 216 6.42 -5.00 0.28
N PHE A 217 7.49 -5.77 0.07
CA PHE A 217 7.69 -7.12 0.63
C PHE A 217 6.67 -8.19 0.18
N VAL A 218 5.83 -7.90 -0.81
CA VAL A 218 4.91 -8.88 -1.41
C VAL A 218 5.65 -9.89 -2.29
N ASP A 219 6.72 -9.45 -2.94
CA ASP A 219 7.63 -10.28 -3.73
C ASP A 219 9.04 -10.25 -3.11
N THR A 220 9.96 -11.06 -3.62
CA THR A 220 11.39 -11.05 -3.24
C THR A 220 12.16 -9.89 -3.88
N ILE A 221 11.61 -9.30 -4.93
CA ILE A 221 12.15 -8.13 -5.65
C ILE A 221 11.17 -6.96 -5.61
N GLU A 222 11.72 -5.76 -5.76
CA GLU A 222 10.96 -4.52 -5.78
C GLU A 222 11.05 -3.83 -7.17
N PRO A 223 10.20 -2.84 -7.46
CA PRO A 223 10.26 -2.12 -8.74
C PRO A 223 11.62 -1.49 -9.06
N SER A 224 12.43 -1.16 -8.06
CA SER A 224 13.82 -0.71 -8.23
C SER A 224 14.71 -1.76 -8.91
N ASP A 225 14.49 -3.05 -8.61
CA ASP A 225 15.26 -4.16 -9.21
C ASP A 225 15.00 -4.32 -10.71
N VAL A 226 13.92 -3.74 -11.22
CA VAL A 226 13.50 -3.86 -12.62
C VAL A 226 13.51 -2.52 -13.37
N GLY A 227 14.19 -1.51 -12.83
CA GLY A 227 14.52 -0.27 -13.52
C GLY A 227 13.65 0.94 -13.16
N ALA A 228 12.85 0.89 -12.10
CA ALA A 228 12.22 2.09 -11.57
C ALA A 228 13.29 3.07 -11.06
N ASP A 229 13.20 4.33 -11.51
CA ASP A 229 14.12 5.39 -11.09
C ASP A 229 13.76 5.91 -9.70
N ILE A 230 12.47 5.86 -9.35
CA ILE A 230 11.94 6.27 -8.04
C ILE A 230 10.85 5.28 -7.60
N MET A 231 10.91 4.86 -6.35
CA MET A 231 9.81 4.20 -5.64
C MET A 231 9.33 5.09 -4.50
N VAL A 232 8.02 5.14 -4.32
CA VAL A 232 7.40 5.98 -3.29
C VAL A 232 6.40 5.15 -2.49
N GLY A 233 6.35 5.37 -1.18
CA GLY A 233 5.36 4.71 -0.34
C GLY A 233 5.15 5.40 1.02
N SER A 234 4.24 4.83 1.79
CA SER A 234 3.82 5.33 3.08
C SER A 234 4.37 4.46 4.21
N LEU A 235 4.83 5.09 5.29
CA LEU A 235 5.28 4.35 6.49
C LEU A 235 4.11 3.88 7.37
N ILE A 236 2.89 4.37 7.17
CA ILE A 236 1.70 3.83 7.85
C ILE A 236 1.07 2.65 7.09
N LYS A 237 1.79 2.10 6.09
CA LYS A 237 1.44 0.89 5.33
C LYS A 237 2.46 -0.22 5.59
N ASN A 238 2.72 -1.09 4.60
CA ASN A 238 3.59 -2.26 4.75
C ASN A 238 4.93 -1.95 5.46
N PRO A 239 5.71 -0.93 5.06
CA PRO A 239 7.04 -0.72 5.65
C PRO A 239 7.06 -0.37 7.13
N GLY A 240 5.99 0.27 7.64
CA GLY A 240 5.92 0.66 9.04
C GLY A 240 5.16 -0.31 9.93
N CYS A 241 4.51 -1.33 9.35
CA CYS A 241 3.85 -2.47 9.99
C CYS A 241 2.97 -2.14 11.22
N GLY A 242 2.30 -0.97 11.25
CA GLY A 242 1.50 -0.54 12.39
C GLY A 242 2.30 0.00 13.58
N LEU A 243 3.63 0.19 13.44
CA LEU A 243 4.48 0.80 14.45
C LEU A 243 4.95 2.22 14.09
N SER A 244 5.11 2.52 12.80
CA SER A 244 5.48 3.87 12.36
C SER A 244 4.31 4.83 12.58
N PRO A 245 4.47 5.85 13.45
CA PRO A 245 3.34 6.72 13.82
C PRO A 245 2.94 7.65 12.68
N ILE A 246 3.83 7.88 11.73
CA ILE A 246 3.69 8.80 10.59
C ILE A 246 4.83 8.53 9.62
N GLY A 247 4.76 9.09 8.43
CA GLY A 247 5.89 9.17 7.52
C GLY A 247 5.65 8.58 6.15
N GLY A 248 6.65 8.81 5.31
CA GLY A 248 6.74 8.24 3.97
C GLY A 248 8.19 7.98 3.59
N TYR A 249 8.37 7.23 2.51
CA TYR A 249 9.69 7.04 1.92
C TYR A 249 9.69 7.38 0.44
N ILE A 250 10.85 7.82 -0.05
CA ILE A 250 11.16 8.05 -1.46
C ILE A 250 12.53 7.42 -1.70
N ALA A 251 12.58 6.33 -2.43
CA ALA A 251 13.81 5.56 -2.70
C ALA A 251 14.09 5.52 -4.20
N GLY A 252 15.34 5.61 -4.62
CA GLY A 252 15.66 5.54 -6.04
C GLY A 252 17.03 6.09 -6.39
N ARG A 253 17.15 6.61 -7.61
CA ARG A 253 18.34 7.29 -8.09
C ARG A 253 18.65 8.51 -7.21
N LYS A 254 19.93 8.70 -6.94
CA LYS A 254 20.41 9.75 -6.04
C LYS A 254 19.94 11.15 -6.45
N ASP A 255 20.04 11.50 -7.73
CA ASP A 255 19.63 12.79 -8.27
C ASP A 255 18.12 13.03 -8.10
N CYS A 256 17.31 11.99 -8.29
CA CYS A 256 15.85 12.08 -8.13
C CYS A 256 15.44 12.23 -6.66
N VAL A 257 16.10 11.52 -5.75
CA VAL A 257 15.87 11.61 -4.30
C VAL A 257 16.33 12.96 -3.76
N GLU A 258 17.46 13.47 -4.23
CA GLU A 258 17.97 14.80 -3.89
C GLU A 258 16.98 15.89 -4.34
N ASN A 259 16.50 15.85 -5.58
CA ASN A 259 15.46 16.77 -6.06
C ASN A 259 14.19 16.73 -5.20
N ALA A 260 13.76 15.53 -4.79
CA ALA A 260 12.63 15.35 -3.87
C ALA A 260 12.92 15.99 -2.51
N SER A 261 14.14 15.88 -1.99
CA SER A 261 14.52 16.46 -0.70
C SER A 261 14.42 17.99 -0.68
N TYR A 262 14.77 18.64 -1.80
CA TYR A 262 14.60 20.10 -1.96
C TYR A 262 13.13 20.53 -1.98
N ARG A 263 12.24 19.63 -2.34
CA ARG A 263 10.79 19.92 -2.27
C ARG A 263 10.21 19.60 -0.91
N MET A 264 10.75 18.61 -0.21
CA MET A 264 10.34 18.24 1.16
C MET A 264 10.72 19.33 2.16
N THR A 265 11.90 19.90 2.03
CA THR A 265 12.42 21.00 2.85
C THR A 265 12.48 22.29 2.03
N CYS A 266 13.64 22.65 1.55
CA CYS A 266 13.83 23.72 0.57
C CYS A 266 15.17 23.56 -0.15
N PRO A 267 15.36 24.22 -1.33
CA PRO A 267 16.64 24.29 -1.99
C PRO A 267 17.73 24.81 -1.04
N GLY A 268 18.87 24.14 -1.04
CA GLY A 268 20.01 24.45 -0.18
C GLY A 268 20.04 23.74 1.17
N LEU A 269 18.90 23.26 1.69
CA LEU A 269 18.84 22.43 2.90
C LEU A 269 18.71 20.93 2.57
N GLY A 270 17.78 20.57 1.68
CA GLY A 270 17.64 19.20 1.20
C GLY A 270 17.54 18.14 2.29
N MET A 271 18.43 17.16 2.21
CA MET A 271 18.49 16.02 3.13
C MET A 271 19.12 16.34 4.51
N GLU A 272 19.81 17.46 4.64
CA GLU A 272 20.61 17.80 5.83
C GLU A 272 19.76 18.08 7.08
N VAL A 273 18.50 18.46 6.92
CA VAL A 273 17.59 18.84 7.99
C VAL A 273 16.39 17.91 8.09
N GLY A 274 15.78 17.91 9.27
CA GLY A 274 14.59 17.11 9.58
C GLY A 274 14.79 16.32 10.86
N ALA A 275 14.40 16.92 11.99
CA ALA A 275 14.48 16.29 13.30
C ALA A 275 13.54 15.07 13.40
N THR A 276 14.02 14.00 14.03
CA THR A 276 13.27 12.74 14.15
C THR A 276 12.32 12.69 15.36
N LEU A 277 12.46 13.63 16.30
CA LEU A 277 11.55 13.81 17.44
C LEU A 277 11.32 12.53 18.28
N GLY A 278 12.27 11.59 18.25
CA GLY A 278 12.21 10.35 19.04
C GLY A 278 11.43 9.19 18.39
N VAL A 279 11.00 9.31 17.14
CA VAL A 279 10.24 8.23 16.47
C VAL A 279 11.13 7.16 15.82
N ASN A 280 12.44 7.35 15.76
CA ASN A 280 13.37 6.44 15.07
C ASN A 280 13.19 4.98 15.48
N ARG A 281 13.09 4.68 16.78
CA ARG A 281 12.90 3.30 17.26
C ARG A 281 11.70 2.63 16.60
N SER A 282 10.57 3.32 16.52
CA SER A 282 9.36 2.80 15.88
C SER A 282 9.54 2.61 14.38
N LEU A 283 10.26 3.50 13.70
CA LEU A 283 10.55 3.38 12.27
C LEU A 283 11.45 2.18 11.98
N TYR A 284 12.53 1.98 12.74
CA TYR A 284 13.42 0.83 12.61
C TYR A 284 12.72 -0.49 12.91
N GLN A 285 12.01 -0.55 14.04
CA GLN A 285 11.32 -1.76 14.46
C GLN A 285 10.16 -2.08 13.51
N GLY A 286 9.47 -1.07 13.01
CA GLY A 286 8.44 -1.21 12.00
C GLY A 286 9.00 -1.85 10.73
N PHE A 287 10.09 -1.32 10.21
CA PHE A 287 10.73 -1.87 9.01
C PHE A 287 11.27 -3.29 9.22
N PHE A 288 11.83 -3.57 10.39
CA PHE A 288 12.28 -4.90 10.76
C PHE A 288 11.14 -5.93 10.73
N LEU A 289 9.95 -5.59 11.23
CA LEU A 289 8.80 -6.49 11.29
C LEU A 289 7.99 -6.55 9.98
N ALA A 290 8.18 -5.57 9.09
CA ALA A 290 7.37 -5.40 7.90
C ALA A 290 7.21 -6.66 7.02
N PRO A 291 8.25 -7.47 6.74
CA PRO A 291 8.08 -8.70 5.96
C PRO A 291 7.12 -9.70 6.61
N MET A 292 7.17 -9.84 7.94
CA MET A 292 6.32 -10.77 8.68
C MET A 292 4.88 -10.31 8.78
N VAL A 293 4.67 -9.01 8.95
CA VAL A 293 3.31 -8.43 8.98
C VAL A 293 2.68 -8.47 7.59
N THR A 294 3.42 -8.13 6.54
CA THR A 294 2.96 -8.24 5.14
C THR A 294 2.54 -9.68 4.80
N LYS A 295 3.31 -10.68 5.25
CA LYS A 295 2.91 -12.08 5.12
C LYS A 295 1.57 -12.37 5.79
N GLY A 296 1.35 -11.87 7.00
CA GLY A 296 0.08 -12.01 7.72
C GLY A 296 -1.10 -11.44 6.93
N ALA A 297 -0.93 -10.24 6.39
CA ALA A 297 -1.92 -9.58 5.54
C ALA A 297 -2.20 -10.35 4.24
N LEU A 298 -1.17 -10.90 3.58
CA LEU A 298 -1.32 -11.73 2.38
C LEU A 298 -2.09 -13.02 2.65
N LYS A 299 -1.81 -13.69 3.78
CA LYS A 299 -2.59 -14.86 4.22
C LYS A 299 -4.05 -14.50 4.44
N GLY A 300 -4.31 -13.35 5.10
CA GLY A 300 -5.65 -12.81 5.30
C GLY A 300 -6.37 -12.54 3.99
N ALA A 301 -5.71 -11.88 3.03
CA ALA A 301 -6.28 -11.58 1.72
C ALA A 301 -6.68 -12.83 0.93
N VAL A 302 -5.79 -13.85 0.89
CA VAL A 302 -6.09 -15.13 0.22
C VAL A 302 -7.19 -15.92 0.94
N PHE A 303 -7.21 -15.88 2.26
CA PHE A 303 -8.26 -16.52 3.06
C PHE A 303 -9.62 -15.86 2.79
N ALA A 304 -9.68 -14.52 2.77
CA ALA A 304 -10.88 -13.78 2.40
C ALA A 304 -11.36 -14.17 0.99
N ALA A 305 -10.46 -14.18 0.00
CA ALA A 305 -10.79 -14.59 -1.36
C ALA A 305 -11.44 -15.98 -1.37
N ASN A 306 -10.81 -16.98 -0.77
CA ASN A 306 -11.31 -18.35 -0.81
C ASN A 306 -12.63 -18.55 -0.05
N ILE A 307 -12.83 -17.87 1.08
CA ILE A 307 -14.10 -17.85 1.82
C ILE A 307 -15.23 -17.35 0.92
N TYR A 308 -15.06 -16.17 0.33
CA TYR A 308 -16.12 -15.52 -0.43
C TYR A 308 -16.33 -16.14 -1.82
N GLU A 309 -15.28 -16.68 -2.46
CA GLU A 309 -15.43 -17.50 -3.67
C GLU A 309 -16.31 -18.74 -3.45
N LYS A 310 -16.06 -19.47 -2.34
CA LYS A 310 -16.86 -20.66 -2.01
C LYS A 310 -18.33 -20.35 -1.72
N LEU A 311 -18.62 -19.10 -1.37
CA LEU A 311 -19.96 -18.57 -1.14
C LEU A 311 -20.59 -17.94 -2.39
N GLY A 312 -19.88 -17.98 -3.55
CA GLY A 312 -20.37 -17.52 -4.83
C GLY A 312 -20.20 -16.03 -5.11
N PHE A 313 -19.42 -15.30 -4.30
CA PHE A 313 -19.14 -13.89 -4.54
C PHE A 313 -17.97 -13.72 -5.53
N PRO A 314 -18.06 -12.78 -6.48
CA PRO A 314 -16.90 -12.39 -7.31
C PRO A 314 -15.81 -11.74 -6.45
N VAL A 315 -14.57 -12.16 -6.63
CA VAL A 315 -13.40 -11.64 -5.90
C VAL A 315 -12.27 -11.30 -6.86
N VAL A 316 -11.47 -10.29 -6.53
CA VAL A 316 -10.32 -9.87 -7.33
C VAL A 316 -9.16 -9.47 -6.42
N PRO A 317 -7.99 -10.14 -6.52
CA PRO A 317 -7.70 -11.36 -7.28
C PRO A 317 -8.44 -12.57 -6.69
N ASN A 318 -8.56 -13.66 -7.47
CA ASN A 318 -9.10 -14.90 -6.92
C ASN A 318 -8.08 -15.58 -5.99
N SER A 319 -8.52 -16.60 -5.24
CA SER A 319 -7.68 -17.24 -4.22
C SER A 319 -6.47 -17.98 -4.78
N THR A 320 -6.43 -18.28 -6.08
CA THR A 320 -5.33 -18.98 -6.75
C THR A 320 -4.37 -18.06 -7.50
N GLU A 321 -4.80 -16.83 -7.83
CA GLU A 321 -3.97 -15.85 -8.54
C GLU A 321 -2.80 -15.34 -7.69
N PRO A 322 -1.66 -15.01 -8.32
CA PRO A 322 -0.54 -14.37 -7.64
C PRO A 322 -0.97 -13.04 -6.99
N ARG A 323 -0.41 -12.75 -5.83
CA ARG A 323 -0.63 -11.48 -5.14
C ARG A 323 0.43 -10.46 -5.53
N GLN A 324 -0.02 -9.22 -5.79
CA GLN A 324 0.86 -8.11 -6.12
C GLN A 324 0.77 -6.97 -5.09
N ASP A 325 -0.25 -7.05 -4.23
CA ASP A 325 -0.50 -6.20 -3.07
C ASP A 325 -1.25 -7.00 -1.99
N ILE A 326 -1.60 -6.33 -0.89
CA ILE A 326 -2.33 -6.92 0.25
C ILE A 326 -3.84 -6.72 0.17
N ILE A 327 -4.36 -6.13 -0.91
CA ILE A 327 -5.79 -5.79 -1.04
C ILE A 327 -6.57 -6.97 -1.59
N GLN A 328 -7.72 -7.24 -1.01
CA GLN A 328 -8.72 -8.17 -1.50
C GLN A 328 -10.03 -7.44 -1.78
N ALA A 329 -10.42 -7.36 -3.03
CA ALA A 329 -11.77 -6.91 -3.39
C ALA A 329 -12.75 -8.08 -3.37
N VAL A 330 -13.93 -7.86 -2.78
CA VAL A 330 -15.07 -8.78 -2.79
C VAL A 330 -16.30 -8.01 -3.25
N THR A 331 -16.92 -8.45 -4.33
CA THR A 331 -18.17 -7.85 -4.84
C THR A 331 -19.36 -8.45 -4.11
N LEU A 332 -19.94 -7.69 -3.18
CA LEU A 332 -21.04 -8.16 -2.32
C LEU A 332 -22.42 -7.98 -2.96
N GLY A 333 -22.52 -7.12 -3.99
CA GLY A 333 -23.72 -6.96 -4.81
C GLY A 333 -24.84 -6.15 -4.18
N THR A 334 -24.83 -5.92 -2.87
CA THR A 334 -25.85 -5.17 -2.14
C THR A 334 -25.23 -4.22 -1.12
N PRO A 335 -25.90 -3.09 -0.80
CA PRO A 335 -25.45 -2.18 0.26
C PRO A 335 -25.44 -2.86 1.64
N GLU A 336 -26.42 -3.72 1.92
CA GLU A 336 -26.53 -4.46 3.18
C GLU A 336 -25.33 -5.40 3.38
N GLY A 337 -24.89 -6.09 2.31
CA GLY A 337 -23.71 -6.94 2.33
C GLY A 337 -22.45 -6.16 2.64
N LEU A 338 -22.26 -4.99 1.98
CA LEU A 338 -21.11 -4.12 2.20
C LEU A 338 -21.07 -3.61 3.64
N VAL A 339 -22.22 -3.17 4.17
CA VAL A 339 -22.35 -2.70 5.57
C VAL A 339 -22.05 -3.83 6.54
N ALA A 340 -22.66 -5.02 6.34
CA ALA A 340 -22.44 -6.18 7.21
C ALA A 340 -20.98 -6.62 7.26
N PHE A 341 -20.31 -6.66 6.11
CA PHE A 341 -18.90 -6.99 6.02
C PHE A 341 -18.04 -6.01 6.84
N CYS A 342 -18.18 -4.71 6.61
CA CYS A 342 -17.43 -3.68 7.33
C CYS A 342 -17.70 -3.69 8.82
N GLN A 343 -18.96 -3.85 9.24
CA GLN A 343 -19.33 -3.96 10.66
C GLN A 343 -18.67 -5.18 11.32
N GLY A 344 -18.60 -6.32 10.63
CA GLY A 344 -17.89 -7.51 11.11
C GLY A 344 -16.39 -7.29 11.27
N ILE A 345 -15.73 -6.62 10.32
CA ILE A 345 -14.31 -6.25 10.43
C ILE A 345 -14.08 -5.31 11.62
N GLN A 346 -14.93 -4.28 11.79
CA GLN A 346 -14.81 -3.36 12.94
C GLN A 346 -14.97 -4.10 14.28
N ALA A 347 -15.92 -5.01 14.38
CA ALA A 347 -16.13 -5.81 15.58
C ALA A 347 -14.99 -6.79 15.91
N ALA A 348 -14.08 -7.04 14.97
CA ALA A 348 -12.87 -7.83 15.18
C ALA A 348 -11.64 -6.98 15.55
N ALA A 349 -11.72 -5.67 15.45
CA ALA A 349 -10.59 -4.78 15.71
C ALA A 349 -10.19 -4.79 17.20
N PRO A 350 -8.91 -4.60 17.54
CA PRO A 350 -8.49 -4.46 18.94
C PRO A 350 -8.81 -3.08 19.52
N VAL A 351 -9.00 -2.08 18.65
CA VAL A 351 -9.33 -0.69 19.03
C VAL A 351 -10.70 -0.38 18.46
N ASP A 352 -11.52 0.31 19.23
CA ASP A 352 -12.88 0.74 18.85
C ASP A 352 -13.80 -0.38 18.32
N SER A 353 -13.62 -1.63 18.80
CA SER A 353 -14.47 -2.77 18.42
C SER A 353 -15.94 -2.62 18.77
N PHE A 354 -16.26 -1.73 19.71
CA PHE A 354 -17.63 -1.40 20.16
C PHE A 354 -18.33 -0.38 19.26
N VAL A 355 -17.60 0.24 18.33
CA VAL A 355 -18.16 1.20 17.36
C VAL A 355 -18.81 0.43 16.22
N THR A 356 -19.97 0.88 15.77
CA THR A 356 -20.65 0.35 14.58
C THR A 356 -20.48 1.34 13.43
N PRO A 357 -19.69 1.00 12.40
CA PRO A 357 -19.51 1.90 11.26
C PRO A 357 -20.81 2.01 10.44
N GLU A 358 -21.06 3.22 9.96
CA GLU A 358 -22.17 3.55 9.07
C GLU A 358 -21.64 4.30 7.84
N PRO A 359 -22.32 4.23 6.68
CA PRO A 359 -21.96 5.01 5.52
C PRO A 359 -22.04 6.52 5.80
N TRP A 360 -21.07 7.28 5.33
CA TRP A 360 -21.02 8.74 5.49
C TRP A 360 -20.36 9.44 4.31
N ASP A 361 -20.61 10.75 4.18
CA ASP A 361 -20.03 11.58 3.13
C ASP A 361 -18.57 11.90 3.48
N MET A 362 -17.65 11.30 2.77
CA MET A 362 -16.21 11.44 3.00
C MET A 362 -15.62 12.46 2.04
N PRO A 363 -14.82 13.44 2.50
CA PRO A 363 -14.16 14.40 1.62
C PRO A 363 -13.32 13.71 0.55
N GLY A 364 -13.48 14.13 -0.72
CA GLY A 364 -12.72 13.60 -1.85
C GLY A 364 -13.36 12.40 -2.56
N TYR A 365 -14.54 11.94 -2.14
CA TYR A 365 -15.28 10.83 -2.77
C TYR A 365 -16.61 11.28 -3.36
N ASP A 366 -17.00 10.67 -4.50
CA ASP A 366 -18.24 11.00 -5.23
C ASP A 366 -19.49 10.32 -4.65
N SER A 367 -19.33 9.40 -3.71
CA SER A 367 -20.40 8.65 -3.04
C SER A 367 -20.06 8.46 -1.58
N GLN A 368 -21.07 8.20 -0.76
CA GLN A 368 -20.82 7.77 0.61
C GLN A 368 -19.88 6.55 0.63
N VAL A 369 -19.05 6.47 1.66
CA VAL A 369 -18.14 5.38 1.90
C VAL A 369 -18.42 4.82 3.28
N ILE A 370 -18.42 3.49 3.44
CA ILE A 370 -18.31 2.85 4.74
C ILE A 370 -16.89 2.39 4.97
N MET A 371 -16.38 2.63 6.19
CA MET A 371 -15.01 2.28 6.56
C MET A 371 -14.99 1.61 7.94
N ALA A 372 -14.33 0.47 8.01
CA ALA A 372 -13.96 -0.23 9.25
C ALA A 372 -12.45 -0.12 9.45
N ALA A 373 -12.03 0.54 10.52
CA ALA A 373 -10.62 0.82 10.79
C ALA A 373 -10.38 1.03 12.29
N GLY A 374 -10.33 -0.05 13.04
CA GLY A 374 -9.94 -0.05 14.45
C GLY A 374 -8.43 -0.30 14.59
N ALA A 375 -7.63 0.71 14.28
CA ALA A 375 -6.18 0.61 14.18
C ALA A 375 -5.46 1.36 15.33
N PHE A 376 -4.25 0.91 15.70
CA PHE A 376 -3.37 1.60 16.65
C PHE A 376 -2.81 2.89 16.05
N ILE A 377 -2.56 2.90 14.74
CA ILE A 377 -2.13 4.07 13.99
C ILE A 377 -3.26 4.47 13.04
N GLN A 378 -3.81 5.66 13.24
CA GLN A 378 -4.93 6.15 12.44
C GLN A 378 -4.60 6.13 10.93
N GLY A 379 -5.45 5.48 10.14
CA GLY A 379 -5.26 5.35 8.69
C GLY A 379 -4.26 4.29 8.25
N SER A 380 -3.70 3.51 9.19
CA SER A 380 -2.79 2.40 8.89
C SER A 380 -3.55 1.24 8.26
N SER A 381 -3.40 1.09 6.96
CA SER A 381 -4.08 0.03 6.19
C SER A 381 -3.32 -1.30 6.11
N ILE A 382 -2.13 -1.41 6.72
CA ILE A 382 -1.51 -2.70 7.04
C ILE A 382 -2.15 -3.33 8.28
N GLU A 383 -2.79 -2.54 9.12
CA GLU A 383 -3.68 -3.00 10.18
C GLU A 383 -5.02 -3.44 9.56
N LEU A 384 -5.76 -4.27 10.28
CA LEU A 384 -7.03 -4.82 9.79
C LEU A 384 -8.00 -3.70 9.42
N SER A 385 -8.40 -3.62 8.17
CA SER A 385 -9.35 -2.63 7.68
C SER A 385 -10.17 -3.15 6.50
N ALA A 386 -11.33 -2.56 6.31
CA ALA A 386 -12.16 -2.77 5.13
C ALA A 386 -12.96 -1.50 4.84
N ASP A 387 -13.04 -1.15 3.58
CA ASP A 387 -13.79 0.00 3.14
C ASP A 387 -14.45 -0.27 1.78
N GLY A 388 -15.44 0.53 1.44
CA GLY A 388 -16.07 0.45 0.13
C GLY A 388 -17.06 1.58 -0.12
N PRO A 389 -17.16 2.03 -1.40
CA PRO A 389 -18.10 3.05 -1.80
C PRO A 389 -19.52 2.48 -1.84
N MET A 390 -20.49 3.23 -1.34
CA MET A 390 -21.93 2.88 -1.31
C MET A 390 -22.57 3.04 -2.70
N LYS A 391 -21.97 2.40 -3.71
CA LYS A 391 -22.47 2.39 -5.09
C LYS A 391 -22.27 1.02 -5.74
N PRO A 392 -23.11 0.65 -6.71
CA PRO A 392 -22.92 -0.61 -7.45
C PRO A 392 -21.49 -0.70 -8.05
N PRO A 393 -20.86 -1.87 -8.03
CA PRO A 393 -21.42 -3.18 -7.65
C PRO A 393 -21.33 -3.51 -6.14
N TYR A 394 -21.14 -2.54 -5.25
CA TYR A 394 -20.99 -2.68 -3.79
C TYR A 394 -19.83 -3.61 -3.45
N ALA A 395 -18.66 -3.25 -3.95
CA ALA A 395 -17.42 -3.95 -3.66
C ALA A 395 -16.78 -3.43 -2.37
N VAL A 396 -16.36 -4.36 -1.51
CA VAL A 396 -15.52 -4.07 -0.34
C VAL A 396 -14.06 -4.34 -0.69
N TYR A 397 -13.17 -3.48 -0.16
CA TYR A 397 -11.72 -3.63 -0.25
C TYR A 397 -11.19 -3.95 1.14
N PHE A 398 -10.94 -5.23 1.36
CA PHE A 398 -10.35 -5.75 2.60
C PHE A 398 -8.83 -5.71 2.51
N GLN A 399 -8.17 -5.35 3.60
CA GLN A 399 -6.73 -5.29 3.66
C GLN A 399 -6.19 -5.41 5.08
N GLY A 400 -4.93 -5.86 5.17
CA GLY A 400 -4.17 -5.81 6.41
C GLY A 400 -4.49 -6.93 7.40
N GLY A 401 -4.05 -6.64 8.61
CA GLY A 401 -3.99 -7.55 9.74
C GLY A 401 -2.55 -7.73 10.18
N LEU A 402 -2.18 -7.15 11.34
CA LEU A 402 -0.80 -7.21 11.86
C LEU A 402 -0.34 -8.65 12.12
N THR A 403 -1.29 -9.55 12.37
CA THR A 403 -1.05 -10.99 12.46
C THR A 403 -2.04 -11.75 11.60
N TRP A 404 -1.65 -12.93 11.15
CA TRP A 404 -2.55 -13.84 10.44
C TRP A 404 -3.81 -14.17 11.26
N GLU A 405 -3.65 -14.39 12.56
CA GLU A 405 -4.73 -14.75 13.47
C GLU A 405 -5.77 -13.62 13.57
N HIS A 406 -5.31 -12.36 13.59
CA HIS A 406 -6.21 -11.20 13.60
C HIS A 406 -6.93 -11.04 12.25
N ALA A 407 -6.23 -11.16 11.12
CA ALA A 407 -6.85 -11.15 9.80
C ALA A 407 -7.91 -12.25 9.65
N LYS A 408 -7.58 -13.48 10.11
CA LYS A 408 -8.52 -14.62 10.14
C LYS A 408 -9.77 -14.30 10.98
N LEU A 409 -9.60 -13.78 12.20
CA LEU A 409 -10.73 -13.38 13.03
C LEU A 409 -11.61 -12.35 12.33
N GLY A 410 -11.00 -11.34 11.70
CA GLY A 410 -11.73 -10.31 10.96
C GLY A 410 -12.63 -10.88 9.86
N ILE A 411 -12.07 -11.77 9.05
CA ILE A 411 -12.83 -12.43 7.98
C ILE A 411 -13.93 -13.34 8.52
N LEU A 412 -13.66 -14.09 9.59
CA LEU A 412 -14.71 -14.91 10.22
C LEU A 412 -15.82 -14.06 10.85
N LYS A 413 -15.47 -12.89 11.40
CA LYS A 413 -16.47 -11.92 11.93
C LYS A 413 -17.29 -11.31 10.78
N SER A 414 -16.68 -10.90 9.67
CA SER A 414 -17.44 -10.39 8.52
C SER A 414 -18.42 -11.44 8.00
N LEU A 415 -17.99 -12.70 7.90
CA LEU A 415 -18.86 -13.80 7.51
C LEU A 415 -19.99 -14.05 8.54
N GLN A 416 -19.68 -14.02 9.84
CA GLN A 416 -20.70 -14.19 10.89
C GLN A 416 -21.78 -13.12 10.81
N TYR A 417 -21.40 -11.85 10.61
CA TYR A 417 -22.37 -10.76 10.46
C TYR A 417 -23.27 -10.93 9.22
N MET A 418 -22.71 -11.47 8.13
CA MET A 418 -23.51 -11.77 6.94
C MET A 418 -24.46 -12.95 7.15
N VAL A 419 -24.03 -13.98 7.90
CA VAL A 419 -24.88 -15.12 8.28
C VAL A 419 -26.01 -14.67 9.23
N ASP A 420 -25.70 -13.87 10.23
CA ASP A 420 -26.68 -13.37 11.22
C ASP A 420 -27.75 -12.47 10.58
N LYS A 421 -27.40 -11.80 9.49
CA LYS A 421 -28.32 -10.97 8.69
C LYS A 421 -28.98 -11.74 7.53
N GLU A 422 -28.83 -13.05 7.49
CA GLU A 422 -29.40 -13.94 6.44
C GLU A 422 -28.95 -13.58 5.00
N LEU A 423 -27.83 -12.87 4.86
CA LEU A 423 -27.26 -12.51 3.54
C LEU A 423 -26.47 -13.65 2.91
N VAL A 424 -26.04 -14.63 3.71
CA VAL A 424 -25.29 -15.82 3.31
C VAL A 424 -25.78 -17.03 4.08
N LYS A 425 -25.81 -18.19 3.40
CA LYS A 425 -26.05 -19.51 4.02
C LYS A 425 -24.79 -20.37 3.87
N LEU A 426 -24.39 -21.04 4.96
CA LEU A 426 -23.27 -22.00 5.03
C LEU A 426 -23.75 -23.41 4.73
#